data_a8395580f5a6dbd29066d516afbfe8d6
#
_entry.id   a8395580f5a6dbd29066d516afbfe8d6
#
_cell.length_a   1.000
_cell.length_b   1.000
_cell.length_c   1.000
_cell.angle_alpha   90.00
_cell.angle_beta   90.00
_cell.angle_gamma   90.00
#
_symmetry.space_group_name_H-M   'P 1'
#
loop_
_entity.id
_entity.type
_entity.pdbx_description
1 polymer ?
#
loop_
_entity_poly.entity_id
_entity_poly.type
_entity_poly.pdbx_seq_one_letter_code
_entity_poly.pdbx_strand_id
1 'polypeptide(L)'
;MEYKKINMPGLLHGGDYNPEQWLDRPDILEEDIRLMKLAHVNNVSLGIFSWAFLEPEEGKYQFDYLEEIINRLYDNGIYTNLATPTGAMPNWMTQKYPEVMQTDENGIQNLPGKRHNFCYTSAVMREKTRKLDLKLSERFGKHPGVILWHISNEYGGNFRDASCHCEECQKAFRKWLKKKYKTLDALNHAWWSAFWSHTYTDWEQIHSPSPRGEDELHGLKLDWKRFVSEQLQDFCREEIRAVKTYSDLPVTTNMMMYFSPLDYDKWAKELDVISWDSYPSWHTKEDEVPIAVWAAFMHNQMRGFQKKPFLMMESTPSLVNWDEENNVKRPGMNYLSSMQAIALGSNSVLYFQWRKSRGSSEKFHGAVVGHDASEKNRVFQEVAWIGKDLEKLSSQILS
;
A
#
# COMPACT_ATOMS: atom_id res chain seq x y z
N MET A 1 -12.58 15.84 -11.51
CA MET A 1 -12.81 14.44 -11.93
C MET A 1 -14.06 13.94 -11.23
N GLU A 2 -14.90 13.21 -11.93
CA GLU A 2 -16.00 12.48 -11.30
C GLU A 2 -15.40 11.18 -10.74
N TYR A 3 -15.40 11.02 -9.41
CA TYR A 3 -14.86 9.84 -8.76
C TYR A 3 -15.77 8.64 -9.01
N LYS A 4 -15.20 7.51 -9.47
CA LYS A 4 -15.95 6.29 -9.67
C LYS A 4 -16.39 5.69 -8.32
N LYS A 5 -17.63 5.26 -8.24
CA LYS A 5 -18.18 4.60 -7.05
C LYS A 5 -17.85 3.11 -7.11
N ILE A 6 -17.41 2.54 -5.97
CA ILE A 6 -17.26 1.08 -5.84
C ILE A 6 -18.66 0.46 -5.80
N ASN A 7 -18.86 -0.59 -6.58
CA ASN A 7 -20.07 -1.42 -6.48
C ASN A 7 -19.91 -2.43 -5.34
N MET A 8 -20.15 -1.97 -4.11
CA MET A 8 -19.98 -2.78 -2.91
C MET A 8 -21.19 -3.67 -2.63
N PRO A 9 -20.98 -4.94 -2.24
CA PRO A 9 -22.05 -5.85 -1.81
C PRO A 9 -22.68 -5.44 -0.46
N GLY A 10 -21.98 -4.60 0.29
CA GLY A 10 -22.28 -4.13 1.63
C GLY A 10 -21.10 -3.33 2.16
N LEU A 11 -21.04 -3.06 3.48
CA LEU A 11 -19.79 -2.66 4.13
C LEU A 11 -18.77 -3.78 3.91
N LEU A 12 -17.57 -3.44 3.45
CA LEU A 12 -16.55 -4.44 3.11
C LEU A 12 -15.94 -5.01 4.39
N HIS A 13 -15.86 -6.33 4.47
CA HIS A 13 -15.30 -7.06 5.60
C HIS A 13 -14.45 -8.22 5.12
N GLY A 14 -13.22 -8.35 5.65
CA GLY A 14 -12.27 -9.39 5.28
C GLY A 14 -10.84 -8.96 5.49
N GLY A 15 -9.99 -9.03 4.46
CA GLY A 15 -8.59 -8.60 4.58
C GLY A 15 -7.70 -9.14 3.49
N ASP A 16 -6.41 -8.97 3.69
CA ASP A 16 -5.39 -9.45 2.77
C ASP A 16 -5.33 -10.96 2.77
N TYR A 17 -5.43 -11.53 1.60
CA TYR A 17 -5.40 -12.96 1.38
C TYR A 17 -4.24 -13.33 0.45
N ASN A 18 -3.32 -14.15 0.96
CA ASN A 18 -2.08 -14.54 0.28
C ASN A 18 -2.07 -16.06 0.01
N PRO A 19 -2.97 -16.57 -0.86
CA PRO A 19 -3.16 -18.01 -1.10
C PRO A 19 -1.97 -18.65 -1.82
N GLU A 20 -1.10 -17.89 -2.48
CA GLU A 20 0.11 -18.38 -3.13
C GLU A 20 1.05 -19.11 -2.17
N GLN A 21 0.95 -18.86 -0.87
CA GLN A 21 1.68 -19.58 0.15
C GLN A 21 1.18 -21.03 0.37
N TRP A 22 0.00 -21.38 -0.17
CA TRP A 22 -0.73 -22.60 0.14
C TRP A 22 -1.09 -23.44 -1.09
N LEU A 23 -0.49 -23.17 -2.26
CA LEU A 23 -0.83 -23.84 -3.52
C LEU A 23 -0.52 -25.34 -3.52
N ASP A 24 0.40 -25.79 -2.66
CA ASP A 24 0.67 -27.20 -2.37
C ASP A 24 -0.40 -27.85 -1.45
N ARG A 25 -1.38 -27.08 -0.98
CA ARG A 25 -2.42 -27.49 -0.03
C ARG A 25 -3.80 -26.98 -0.48
N PRO A 26 -4.39 -27.57 -1.53
CA PRO A 26 -5.70 -27.13 -2.04
C PRO A 26 -6.85 -27.23 -1.01
N ASP A 27 -6.71 -28.13 -0.02
CA ASP A 27 -7.60 -28.23 1.13
C ASP A 27 -7.67 -26.94 1.96
N ILE A 28 -6.57 -26.16 2.01
CA ILE A 28 -6.53 -24.89 2.73
C ILE A 28 -7.41 -23.83 2.03
N LEU A 29 -7.43 -23.77 0.71
CA LEU A 29 -8.29 -22.83 -0.01
C LEU A 29 -9.77 -23.10 0.25
N GLU A 30 -10.16 -24.38 0.27
CA GLU A 30 -11.54 -24.76 0.58
C GLU A 30 -11.91 -24.40 2.03
N GLU A 31 -11.02 -24.70 2.95
CA GLU A 31 -11.22 -24.37 4.36
C GLU A 31 -11.23 -22.85 4.59
N ASP A 32 -10.40 -22.08 3.90
CA ASP A 32 -10.42 -20.62 3.99
C ASP A 32 -11.74 -20.04 3.52
N ILE A 33 -12.31 -20.51 2.41
CA ILE A 33 -13.62 -20.08 1.92
C ILE A 33 -14.71 -20.43 2.95
N ARG A 34 -14.67 -21.63 3.53
CA ARG A 34 -15.60 -22.02 4.59
C ARG A 34 -15.52 -21.08 5.80
N LEU A 35 -14.30 -20.79 6.25
CA LEU A 35 -14.06 -19.90 7.38
C LEU A 35 -14.43 -18.45 7.06
N MET A 36 -14.17 -17.97 5.84
CA MET A 36 -14.59 -16.64 5.38
C MET A 36 -16.10 -16.48 5.46
N LYS A 37 -16.86 -17.49 5.03
CA LYS A 37 -18.32 -17.48 5.15
C LYS A 37 -18.79 -17.45 6.60
N LEU A 38 -18.16 -18.22 7.49
CA LEU A 38 -18.48 -18.19 8.93
C LEU A 38 -18.15 -16.85 9.57
N ALA A 39 -17.14 -16.16 9.08
CA ALA A 39 -16.75 -14.84 9.57
C ALA A 39 -17.49 -13.68 8.87
N HIS A 40 -18.48 -13.96 8.02
CA HIS A 40 -19.23 -12.96 7.23
C HIS A 40 -18.31 -12.10 6.35
N VAL A 41 -17.24 -12.69 5.80
CA VAL A 41 -16.33 -12.02 4.85
C VAL A 41 -17.01 -11.88 3.51
N ASN A 42 -16.98 -10.69 2.93
CA ASN A 42 -17.51 -10.40 1.61
C ASN A 42 -16.48 -9.77 0.65
N ASN A 43 -15.26 -9.50 1.16
CA ASN A 43 -14.20 -8.87 0.38
C ASN A 43 -12.82 -9.30 0.85
N VAL A 44 -11.89 -9.49 -0.08
CA VAL A 44 -10.46 -9.74 0.20
C VAL A 44 -9.58 -8.96 -0.76
N SER A 45 -8.38 -8.59 -0.32
CA SER A 45 -7.34 -8.06 -1.20
C SER A 45 -6.42 -9.20 -1.63
N LEU A 46 -6.20 -9.33 -2.95
CA LEU A 46 -5.41 -10.41 -3.55
C LEU A 46 -4.25 -9.88 -4.38
N GLY A 47 -3.17 -10.62 -4.41
CA GLY A 47 -2.07 -10.43 -5.33
C GLY A 47 -1.06 -9.36 -4.93
N ILE A 48 -1.13 -8.80 -3.71
CA ILE A 48 -0.37 -7.62 -3.26
C ILE A 48 1.14 -7.77 -3.46
N PHE A 49 1.72 -8.95 -3.20
CA PHE A 49 3.16 -9.21 -3.30
C PHE A 49 3.49 -10.35 -4.26
N SER A 50 2.58 -10.69 -5.16
CA SER A 50 2.66 -11.91 -5.98
C SER A 50 3.45 -11.76 -7.28
N TRP A 51 4.22 -10.69 -7.52
CA TRP A 51 4.88 -10.45 -8.81
C TRP A 51 5.72 -11.64 -9.28
N ALA A 52 6.63 -12.14 -8.43
CA ALA A 52 7.48 -13.29 -8.79
C ALA A 52 6.67 -14.55 -9.11
N PHE A 53 5.46 -14.68 -8.58
CA PHE A 53 4.56 -15.78 -8.88
C PHE A 53 3.80 -15.55 -10.20
N LEU A 54 3.37 -14.32 -10.45
CA LEU A 54 2.64 -13.95 -11.68
C LEU A 54 3.55 -13.85 -12.91
N GLU A 55 4.83 -13.52 -12.72
CA GLU A 55 5.87 -13.42 -13.75
C GLU A 55 7.16 -14.06 -13.22
N PRO A 56 7.25 -15.42 -13.18
CA PRO A 56 8.42 -16.13 -12.65
C PRO A 56 9.70 -15.91 -13.48
N GLU A 57 9.55 -15.62 -14.76
CA GLU A 57 10.61 -15.18 -15.65
C GLU A 57 10.12 -13.98 -16.45
N GLU A 58 11.01 -13.10 -16.81
CA GLU A 58 10.67 -11.89 -17.56
C GLU A 58 9.86 -12.18 -18.82
N GLY A 59 8.66 -11.60 -18.88
CA GLY A 59 7.72 -11.74 -20.00
C GLY A 59 6.92 -13.05 -20.01
N LYS A 60 7.13 -13.94 -19.04
CA LYS A 60 6.35 -15.18 -18.90
C LYS A 60 5.28 -15.02 -17.83
N TYR A 61 4.12 -14.56 -18.23
CA TYR A 61 2.99 -14.34 -17.34
C TYR A 61 2.17 -15.60 -17.13
N GLN A 62 1.75 -15.84 -15.87
CA GLN A 62 0.87 -16.96 -15.50
C GLN A 62 -0.19 -16.48 -14.49
N PHE A 63 -1.42 -16.39 -14.95
CA PHE A 63 -2.53 -15.85 -14.16
C PHE A 63 -3.60 -16.88 -13.77
N ASP A 64 -3.51 -18.10 -14.29
CA ASP A 64 -4.60 -19.09 -14.19
C ASP A 64 -4.97 -19.42 -12.74
N TYR A 65 -3.96 -19.55 -11.84
CA TYR A 65 -4.24 -19.78 -10.42
C TYR A 65 -4.98 -18.61 -9.75
N LEU A 66 -4.60 -17.38 -10.12
CA LEU A 66 -5.22 -16.18 -9.55
C LEU A 66 -6.68 -16.06 -10.03
N GLU A 67 -6.94 -16.37 -11.31
CA GLU A 67 -8.28 -16.42 -11.85
C GLU A 67 -9.13 -17.50 -11.21
N GLU A 68 -8.58 -18.69 -11.00
CA GLU A 68 -9.30 -19.78 -10.29
C GLU A 68 -9.70 -19.35 -8.87
N ILE A 69 -8.79 -18.70 -8.14
CA ILE A 69 -9.08 -18.21 -6.79
C ILE A 69 -10.14 -17.13 -6.81
N ILE A 70 -10.06 -16.15 -7.71
CA ILE A 70 -11.05 -15.07 -7.84
C ILE A 70 -12.42 -15.66 -8.20
N ASN A 71 -12.49 -16.62 -9.12
CA ASN A 71 -13.72 -17.30 -9.49
C ASN A 71 -14.36 -18.01 -8.27
N ARG A 72 -13.57 -18.81 -7.55
CA ARG A 72 -14.05 -19.56 -6.38
C ARG A 72 -14.54 -18.63 -5.26
N LEU A 73 -13.85 -17.53 -5.02
CA LEU A 73 -14.29 -16.52 -4.07
C LEU A 73 -15.61 -15.88 -4.52
N TYR A 74 -15.70 -15.46 -5.77
CA TYR A 74 -16.89 -14.84 -6.35
C TYR A 74 -18.10 -15.76 -6.31
N ASP A 75 -17.95 -17.04 -6.65
CA ASP A 75 -19.00 -18.07 -6.56
C ASP A 75 -19.54 -18.24 -5.12
N ASN A 76 -18.75 -17.84 -4.12
CA ASN A 76 -19.12 -17.84 -2.71
C ASN A 76 -19.53 -16.47 -2.17
N GLY A 77 -19.75 -15.47 -3.03
CA GLY A 77 -20.17 -14.12 -2.65
C GLY A 77 -19.08 -13.25 -2.05
N ILE A 78 -17.81 -13.61 -2.25
CA ILE A 78 -16.63 -12.86 -1.78
C ILE A 78 -15.99 -12.14 -2.95
N TYR A 79 -15.95 -10.82 -2.89
CA TYR A 79 -15.39 -9.97 -3.94
C TYR A 79 -13.92 -9.66 -3.69
N THR A 80 -13.21 -9.28 -4.73
CA THR A 80 -11.77 -9.05 -4.71
C THR A 80 -11.43 -7.59 -4.95
N ASN A 81 -10.55 -7.04 -4.09
CA ASN A 81 -9.72 -5.90 -4.40
C ASN A 81 -8.44 -6.46 -5.02
N LEU A 82 -8.26 -6.30 -6.32
CA LEU A 82 -7.09 -6.88 -7.00
C LEU A 82 -5.93 -5.91 -6.98
N ALA A 83 -4.79 -6.36 -6.45
CA ALA A 83 -3.61 -5.53 -6.39
C ALA A 83 -2.73 -5.61 -7.65
N THR A 84 -2.04 -4.49 -7.96
CA THR A 84 -0.83 -4.54 -8.76
C THR A 84 0.32 -4.89 -7.80
N PRO A 85 1.10 -5.99 -8.03
CA PRO A 85 2.03 -6.53 -7.03
C PRO A 85 3.38 -5.82 -6.99
N THR A 86 3.41 -4.55 -7.34
CA THR A 86 4.63 -3.81 -7.66
C THR A 86 5.43 -3.37 -6.43
N GLY A 87 4.84 -3.48 -5.23
CA GLY A 87 5.55 -3.25 -3.99
C GLY A 87 6.71 -4.21 -3.71
N ALA A 88 6.70 -5.41 -4.32
CA ALA A 88 7.73 -6.43 -4.15
C ALA A 88 8.19 -6.98 -5.50
N MET A 89 9.30 -6.47 -6.01
CA MET A 89 9.85 -6.90 -7.30
C MET A 89 10.48 -8.30 -7.23
N PRO A 90 10.42 -9.08 -8.34
CA PRO A 90 10.99 -10.41 -8.40
C PRO A 90 12.53 -10.40 -8.47
N ASN A 91 13.16 -11.45 -7.95
CA ASN A 91 14.62 -11.56 -7.91
C ASN A 91 15.29 -11.60 -9.30
N TRP A 92 14.60 -12.09 -10.33
CA TRP A 92 15.15 -12.06 -11.69
C TRP A 92 15.39 -10.63 -12.18
N MET A 93 14.61 -9.65 -11.69
CA MET A 93 14.77 -8.24 -12.06
C MET A 93 16.07 -7.68 -11.49
N THR A 94 16.39 -7.93 -10.22
CA THR A 94 17.63 -7.46 -9.61
C THR A 94 18.85 -8.12 -10.21
N GLN A 95 18.73 -9.37 -10.69
CA GLN A 95 19.81 -10.08 -11.36
C GLN A 95 20.09 -9.52 -12.76
N LYS A 96 19.06 -9.21 -13.53
CA LYS A 96 19.19 -8.71 -14.92
C LYS A 96 19.46 -7.21 -15.00
N TYR A 97 18.91 -6.46 -14.04
CA TYR A 97 18.88 -5.00 -14.02
C TYR A 97 19.28 -4.47 -12.64
N PRO A 98 20.54 -4.69 -12.19
CA PRO A 98 20.96 -4.28 -10.84
C PRO A 98 20.80 -2.78 -10.57
N GLU A 99 20.76 -1.96 -11.63
CA GLU A 99 20.54 -0.51 -11.55
C GLU A 99 19.14 -0.12 -11.05
N VAL A 100 18.19 -1.07 -10.98
CA VAL A 100 16.85 -0.79 -10.42
C VAL A 100 16.90 -0.60 -8.90
N MET A 101 17.96 -1.10 -8.24
CA MET A 101 18.09 -1.02 -6.79
C MET A 101 18.26 0.41 -6.31
N GLN A 102 17.65 0.73 -5.16
CA GLN A 102 17.86 2.02 -4.51
C GLN A 102 19.33 2.25 -4.11
N THR A 103 19.74 3.51 -4.20
CA THR A 103 21.00 4.00 -3.63
C THR A 103 20.65 4.94 -2.49
N ASP A 104 21.30 4.77 -1.32
CA ASP A 104 21.07 5.59 -0.15
C ASP A 104 21.71 6.99 -0.27
N GLU A 105 21.51 7.83 0.75
CA GLU A 105 22.09 9.18 0.82
C GLU A 105 23.61 9.20 0.97
N ASN A 106 24.26 8.06 1.25
CA ASN A 106 25.71 7.89 1.31
C ASN A 106 26.31 7.41 -0.03
N GLY A 107 25.47 7.18 -1.05
CA GLY A 107 25.88 6.66 -2.34
C GLY A 107 26.04 5.13 -2.37
N ILE A 108 25.53 4.41 -1.37
CA ILE A 108 25.60 2.95 -1.29
C ILE A 108 24.35 2.35 -1.89
N GLN A 109 24.53 1.50 -2.90
CA GLN A 109 23.42 0.76 -3.49
C GLN A 109 22.95 -0.35 -2.55
N ASN A 110 21.65 -0.47 -2.36
CA ASN A 110 21.03 -1.51 -1.57
C ASN A 110 21.23 -2.90 -2.20
N LEU A 111 21.26 -3.93 -1.36
CA LEU A 111 21.27 -5.31 -1.80
C LEU A 111 19.82 -5.79 -2.12
N PRO A 112 19.66 -6.81 -2.99
CA PRO A 112 18.35 -7.41 -3.27
C PRO A 112 17.61 -7.89 -2.02
N GLY A 113 16.30 -7.79 -2.05
CA GLY A 113 15.40 -8.21 -0.98
C GLY A 113 14.54 -7.06 -0.46
N LYS A 114 13.70 -7.35 0.51
CA LYS A 114 12.68 -6.44 1.06
C LYS A 114 11.66 -6.00 0.00
N ARG A 115 10.63 -5.28 0.43
CA ARG A 115 9.67 -4.59 -0.43
C ARG A 115 10.10 -3.13 -0.63
N HIS A 116 9.64 -2.48 -1.70
CA HIS A 116 9.95 -1.09 -2.07
C HIS A 116 11.45 -0.75 -2.18
N ASN A 117 12.28 -1.75 -2.38
CA ASN A 117 13.74 -1.61 -2.45
C ASN A 117 14.21 -1.36 -3.88
N PHE A 118 13.53 -0.47 -4.59
CA PHE A 118 13.83 -0.10 -5.97
C PHE A 118 13.71 1.40 -6.19
N CYS A 119 14.36 1.89 -7.25
CA CYS A 119 14.31 3.28 -7.65
C CYS A 119 13.01 3.57 -8.43
N TYR A 120 12.15 4.42 -7.90
CA TYR A 120 10.91 4.86 -8.57
C TYR A 120 11.15 5.72 -9.82
N THR A 121 12.37 6.21 -10.01
CA THR A 121 12.77 6.97 -11.21
C THR A 121 13.30 6.04 -12.31
N SER A 122 13.70 4.80 -11.98
CA SER A 122 14.27 3.84 -12.94
C SER A 122 13.33 3.59 -14.12
N ALA A 123 13.83 3.86 -15.32
CA ALA A 123 13.09 3.61 -16.56
C ALA A 123 12.77 2.11 -16.75
N VAL A 124 13.69 1.23 -16.35
CA VAL A 124 13.50 -0.23 -16.40
C VAL A 124 12.36 -0.65 -15.46
N MET A 125 12.41 -0.20 -14.20
CA MET A 125 11.36 -0.53 -13.23
C MET A 125 9.99 -0.09 -13.74
N ARG A 126 9.86 1.15 -14.20
CA ARG A 126 8.62 1.71 -14.76
C ARG A 126 8.11 0.92 -15.97
N GLU A 127 9.00 0.51 -16.87
CA GLU A 127 8.64 -0.31 -18.05
C GLU A 127 8.07 -1.66 -17.63
N LYS A 128 8.74 -2.37 -16.70
CA LYS A 128 8.30 -3.70 -16.26
C LYS A 128 6.99 -3.63 -15.49
N THR A 129 6.87 -2.69 -14.55
CA THR A 129 5.62 -2.40 -13.83
C THR A 129 4.47 -2.17 -14.81
N ARG A 130 4.63 -1.24 -15.73
CA ARG A 130 3.59 -0.94 -16.72
C ARG A 130 3.19 -2.15 -17.57
N LYS A 131 4.14 -3.01 -17.97
CA LYS A 131 3.84 -4.23 -18.73
C LYS A 131 3.01 -5.22 -17.91
N LEU A 132 3.36 -5.44 -16.67
CA LEU A 132 2.62 -6.33 -15.77
C LEU A 132 1.19 -5.80 -15.55
N ASP A 133 1.05 -4.52 -15.22
CA ASP A 133 -0.25 -3.90 -14.95
C ASP A 133 -1.19 -3.95 -16.15
N LEU A 134 -0.65 -3.72 -17.36
CA LEU A 134 -1.42 -3.90 -18.60
C LEU A 134 -1.91 -5.33 -18.75
N LYS A 135 -1.07 -6.34 -18.47
CA LYS A 135 -1.44 -7.75 -18.56
C LYS A 135 -2.48 -8.16 -17.52
N LEU A 136 -2.32 -7.69 -16.29
CA LEU A 136 -3.31 -7.89 -15.23
C LEU A 136 -4.65 -7.25 -15.60
N SER A 137 -4.63 -6.01 -16.06
CA SER A 137 -5.83 -5.28 -16.44
C SER A 137 -6.51 -5.89 -17.68
N GLU A 138 -5.74 -6.37 -18.67
CA GLU A 138 -6.26 -7.09 -19.82
C GLU A 138 -7.02 -8.36 -19.40
N ARG A 139 -6.49 -9.10 -18.40
CA ARG A 139 -7.09 -10.36 -17.93
C ARG A 139 -8.27 -10.12 -16.98
N PHE A 140 -8.12 -9.24 -16.00
CA PHE A 140 -9.04 -9.12 -14.87
C PHE A 140 -9.88 -7.83 -14.86
N GLY A 141 -9.60 -6.87 -15.72
CA GLY A 141 -10.22 -5.55 -15.66
C GLY A 141 -11.75 -5.52 -15.86
N LYS A 142 -12.32 -6.63 -16.35
CA LYS A 142 -13.77 -6.81 -16.54
C LYS A 142 -14.31 -8.02 -15.77
N HIS A 143 -13.52 -8.61 -14.87
CA HIS A 143 -13.92 -9.77 -14.12
C HIS A 143 -15.00 -9.40 -13.09
N PRO A 144 -16.16 -10.07 -13.04
CA PRO A 144 -17.28 -9.65 -12.16
C PRO A 144 -16.97 -9.76 -10.67
N GLY A 145 -16.02 -10.61 -10.28
CA GLY A 145 -15.57 -10.75 -8.90
C GLY A 145 -14.59 -9.66 -8.44
N VAL A 146 -14.05 -8.85 -9.37
CA VAL A 146 -13.13 -7.75 -9.04
C VAL A 146 -13.92 -6.45 -8.97
N ILE A 147 -13.86 -5.74 -7.83
CA ILE A 147 -14.63 -4.51 -7.59
C ILE A 147 -13.78 -3.26 -7.44
N LEU A 148 -12.48 -3.44 -7.20
CA LEU A 148 -11.54 -2.35 -6.93
C LEU A 148 -10.13 -2.78 -7.33
N TRP A 149 -9.35 -1.85 -7.90
CA TRP A 149 -7.91 -2.00 -8.05
C TRP A 149 -7.19 -1.40 -6.85
N HIS A 150 -6.36 -2.21 -6.21
CA HIS A 150 -5.41 -1.80 -5.21
C HIS A 150 -4.06 -1.57 -5.89
N ILE A 151 -3.71 -0.32 -6.17
CA ILE A 151 -2.49 0.03 -6.91
C ILE A 151 -1.30 -0.06 -5.98
N SER A 152 -0.39 -1.01 -6.24
CA SER A 152 0.77 -1.31 -5.40
C SER A 152 0.41 -1.57 -3.93
N ASN A 153 1.25 -1.17 -3.00
CA ASN A 153 1.02 -1.24 -1.55
C ASN A 153 1.93 -0.26 -0.84
N GLU A 154 1.39 0.61 0.03
CA GLU A 154 2.17 1.49 0.90
C GLU A 154 3.39 2.13 0.24
N TYR A 155 3.18 2.93 -0.80
CA TYR A 155 4.26 3.52 -1.61
C TYR A 155 5.39 4.13 -0.78
N GLY A 156 6.62 3.71 -1.08
CA GLY A 156 7.82 4.15 -0.38
C GLY A 156 8.04 3.52 0.99
N GLY A 157 7.14 2.62 1.43
CA GLY A 157 7.17 2.00 2.75
C GLY A 157 8.46 1.24 3.05
N ASN A 158 8.80 1.10 4.32
CA ASN A 158 9.99 0.46 4.90
C ASN A 158 11.32 1.22 4.77
N PHE A 159 11.39 2.30 4.00
CA PHE A 159 12.59 3.18 3.97
C PHE A 159 12.24 4.54 4.53
N ARG A 160 13.13 5.12 5.34
CA ARG A 160 12.87 6.31 6.17
C ARG A 160 12.22 7.47 5.43
N ASP A 161 12.64 7.73 4.18
CA ASP A 161 12.19 8.87 3.39
C ASP A 161 11.81 8.49 1.96
N ALA A 162 11.77 7.19 1.62
CA ALA A 162 11.45 6.67 0.30
C ALA A 162 12.36 7.18 -0.82
N SER A 163 13.49 7.79 -0.51
CA SER A 163 14.37 8.42 -1.48
C SER A 163 15.36 7.45 -2.10
N CYS A 164 15.73 7.73 -3.35
CA CYS A 164 16.82 7.07 -4.04
C CYS A 164 17.77 8.13 -4.60
N HIS A 165 19.06 8.00 -4.28
CA HIS A 165 20.10 8.96 -4.62
C HIS A 165 20.96 8.52 -5.82
N CYS A 166 20.50 7.55 -6.61
CA CYS A 166 21.20 7.07 -7.80
C CYS A 166 21.33 8.13 -8.89
N GLU A 167 22.19 7.90 -9.87
CA GLU A 167 22.46 8.87 -10.94
C GLU A 167 21.21 9.26 -11.75
N GLU A 168 20.26 8.34 -11.97
CA GLU A 168 18.98 8.67 -12.63
C GLU A 168 18.17 9.66 -11.80
N CYS A 169 18.12 9.49 -10.48
CA CYS A 169 17.45 10.42 -9.58
C CYS A 169 18.16 11.80 -9.55
N GLN A 170 19.50 11.83 -9.59
CA GLN A 170 20.26 13.09 -9.68
C GLN A 170 19.87 13.87 -10.94
N LYS A 171 19.88 13.20 -12.10
CA LYS A 171 19.48 13.81 -13.39
C LYS A 171 18.01 14.28 -13.38
N ALA A 172 17.12 13.46 -12.86
CA ALA A 172 15.71 13.77 -12.76
C ALA A 172 15.46 14.97 -11.82
N PHE A 173 16.17 15.04 -10.69
CA PHE A 173 16.08 16.14 -9.75
C PHE A 173 16.56 17.47 -10.37
N ARG A 174 17.70 17.49 -11.04
CA ARG A 174 18.17 18.66 -11.77
C ARG A 174 17.17 19.13 -12.85
N LYS A 175 16.57 18.19 -13.57
CA LYS A 175 15.50 18.49 -14.53
C LYS A 175 14.27 19.11 -13.85
N TRP A 176 13.88 18.58 -12.69
CA TRP A 176 12.77 19.10 -11.89
C TRP A 176 13.05 20.52 -11.39
N LEU A 177 14.26 20.79 -10.89
CA LEU A 177 14.70 22.10 -10.47
C LEU A 177 14.70 23.12 -11.63
N LYS A 178 15.22 22.73 -12.81
CA LYS A 178 15.19 23.53 -14.04
C LYS A 178 13.73 23.91 -14.40
N LYS A 179 12.81 22.98 -14.29
CA LYS A 179 11.38 23.24 -14.53
C LYS A 179 10.77 24.20 -13.50
N LYS A 180 11.15 24.09 -12.24
CA LYS A 180 10.63 24.90 -11.14
C LYS A 180 11.18 26.34 -11.16
N TYR A 181 12.48 26.48 -11.22
CA TYR A 181 13.15 27.77 -11.03
C TYR A 181 13.48 28.53 -12.32
N LYS A 182 13.59 27.83 -13.44
CA LYS A 182 13.94 28.34 -14.79
C LYS A 182 15.40 28.80 -14.91
N THR A 183 15.94 29.53 -13.95
CA THR A 183 17.33 30.03 -13.93
C THR A 183 18.03 29.65 -12.63
N LEU A 184 19.37 29.56 -12.68
CA LEU A 184 20.20 29.36 -11.49
C LEU A 184 20.12 30.55 -10.52
N ASP A 185 20.02 31.76 -11.02
CA ASP A 185 19.86 32.96 -10.17
C ASP A 185 18.57 32.87 -9.33
N ALA A 186 17.47 32.46 -9.93
CA ALA A 186 16.21 32.28 -9.21
C ALA A 186 16.31 31.16 -8.16
N LEU A 187 17.01 30.06 -8.47
CA LEU A 187 17.28 28.96 -7.51
C LEU A 187 18.17 29.44 -6.37
N ASN A 188 19.31 30.08 -6.70
CA ASN A 188 20.28 30.59 -5.72
C ASN A 188 19.63 31.58 -4.78
N HIS A 189 18.77 32.47 -5.32
CA HIS A 189 18.00 33.42 -4.51
C HIS A 189 17.00 32.71 -3.60
N ALA A 190 16.24 31.75 -4.12
CA ALA A 190 15.22 31.00 -3.35
C ALA A 190 15.84 30.12 -2.24
N TRP A 191 16.99 29.54 -2.48
CA TRP A 191 17.70 28.73 -1.50
C TRP A 191 18.62 29.56 -0.60
N TRP A 192 18.85 30.84 -0.94
CA TRP A 192 19.78 31.74 -0.28
C TRP A 192 21.20 31.18 -0.19
N SER A 193 21.68 30.71 -1.32
CA SER A 193 22.90 29.90 -1.43
C SER A 193 24.22 30.68 -1.33
N ALA A 194 24.17 31.98 -1.12
CA ALA A 194 25.37 32.82 -1.00
C ALA A 194 26.21 32.50 0.24
N PHE A 195 25.58 32.04 1.33
CA PHE A 195 26.29 31.70 2.57
C PHE A 195 27.11 30.42 2.39
N TRP A 196 28.30 30.34 2.94
CA TRP A 196 29.27 29.25 2.79
C TRP A 196 29.63 28.90 1.34
N SER A 197 29.55 29.87 0.43
CA SER A 197 29.89 29.68 -0.99
C SER A 197 29.06 28.61 -1.71
N HIS A 198 27.79 28.42 -1.32
CA HIS A 198 26.89 27.45 -1.96
C HIS A 198 26.27 27.95 -3.27
N THR A 199 26.68 29.11 -3.79
CA THR A 199 26.14 29.66 -5.04
C THR A 199 26.47 28.75 -6.22
N TYR A 200 25.44 28.21 -6.85
CA TYR A 200 25.56 27.34 -8.02
C TYR A 200 25.71 28.18 -9.30
N THR A 201 26.67 27.80 -10.12
CA THR A 201 26.94 28.43 -11.43
C THR A 201 26.62 27.47 -12.59
N ASP A 202 26.41 26.19 -12.30
CA ASP A 202 25.95 25.18 -13.23
C ASP A 202 24.98 24.24 -12.53
N TRP A 203 23.95 23.77 -13.27
CA TRP A 203 22.98 22.81 -12.76
C TRP A 203 23.60 21.46 -12.35
N GLU A 204 24.67 21.05 -13.03
CA GLU A 204 25.37 19.79 -12.76
C GLU A 204 26.16 19.81 -11.43
N GLN A 205 26.33 20.97 -10.81
CA GLN A 205 26.93 21.12 -9.48
C GLN A 205 25.93 20.72 -8.37
N ILE A 206 24.61 20.62 -8.70
CA ILE A 206 23.58 20.31 -7.72
C ILE A 206 23.44 18.80 -7.57
N HIS A 207 23.64 18.33 -6.34
CA HIS A 207 23.38 16.94 -5.92
C HIS A 207 22.25 16.89 -4.92
N SER A 208 21.66 15.70 -4.74
CA SER A 208 20.73 15.44 -3.66
C SER A 208 21.39 15.64 -2.29
N PRO A 209 20.63 16.01 -1.25
CA PRO A 209 21.21 16.17 0.09
C PRO A 209 21.85 14.87 0.57
N SER A 210 23.02 14.99 1.24
CA SER A 210 23.78 13.86 1.74
C SER A 210 24.61 14.25 2.96
N PRO A 211 24.68 13.42 4.01
CA PRO A 211 25.55 13.67 5.16
C PRO A 211 27.05 13.63 4.81
N ARG A 212 27.39 13.15 3.60
CA ARG A 212 28.76 13.17 3.06
C ARG A 212 29.02 14.36 2.14
N GLY A 213 28.02 15.21 1.91
CA GLY A 213 28.10 16.39 1.06
C GLY A 213 27.33 17.54 1.67
N GLU A 214 26.38 18.07 0.90
CA GLU A 214 25.53 19.17 1.33
C GLU A 214 24.25 18.68 1.98
N ASP A 215 24.05 18.95 3.26
CA ASP A 215 22.81 18.66 3.98
C ASP A 215 22.36 19.80 4.92
N GLU A 216 23.01 20.94 4.86
CA GLU A 216 22.66 22.13 5.66
C GLU A 216 21.78 23.12 4.89
N LEU A 217 21.77 23.04 3.56
CA LEU A 217 21.02 23.96 2.69
C LEU A 217 19.53 23.61 2.72
N HIS A 218 18.74 24.33 3.51
CA HIS A 218 17.31 24.02 3.76
C HIS A 218 16.46 23.98 2.49
N GLY A 219 16.75 24.88 1.53
CA GLY A 219 16.05 24.90 0.24
C GLY A 219 16.25 23.63 -0.57
N LEU A 220 17.48 23.09 -0.60
CA LEU A 220 17.85 21.83 -1.22
C LEU A 220 17.09 20.66 -0.57
N LYS A 221 17.13 20.54 0.76
CA LYS A 221 16.45 19.46 1.50
C LYS A 221 14.94 19.47 1.27
N LEU A 222 14.33 20.66 1.29
CA LEU A 222 12.88 20.78 1.08
C LEU A 222 12.48 20.42 -0.35
N ASP A 223 13.27 20.86 -1.34
CA ASP A 223 13.00 20.56 -2.74
C ASP A 223 13.28 19.10 -3.08
N TRP A 224 14.26 18.48 -2.45
CA TRP A 224 14.48 17.04 -2.57
C TRP A 224 13.27 16.24 -2.06
N LYS A 225 12.74 16.55 -0.89
CA LYS A 225 11.52 15.92 -0.36
C LYS A 225 10.33 16.09 -1.29
N ARG A 226 10.14 17.29 -1.87
CA ARG A 226 9.06 17.54 -2.85
C ARG A 226 9.27 16.72 -4.12
N PHE A 227 10.49 16.66 -4.62
CA PHE A 227 10.84 15.84 -5.78
C PHE A 227 10.55 14.35 -5.52
N VAL A 228 11.00 13.81 -4.38
CA VAL A 228 10.73 12.41 -4.01
C VAL A 228 9.23 12.14 -3.97
N SER A 229 8.46 12.97 -3.29
CA SER A 229 7.00 12.83 -3.23
C SER A 229 6.34 12.85 -4.62
N GLU A 230 6.80 13.73 -5.50
CA GLU A 230 6.28 13.81 -6.87
C GLU A 230 6.70 12.61 -7.73
N GLN A 231 7.88 12.03 -7.51
CA GLN A 231 8.31 10.80 -8.21
C GLN A 231 7.47 9.59 -7.81
N LEU A 232 7.18 9.43 -6.53
CA LEU A 232 6.28 8.38 -6.04
C LEU A 232 4.88 8.52 -6.64
N GLN A 233 4.32 9.73 -6.60
CA GLN A 233 3.01 10.02 -7.17
C GLN A 233 2.98 9.79 -8.69
N ASP A 234 4.03 10.17 -9.41
CA ASP A 234 4.11 9.97 -10.86
C ASP A 234 4.18 8.49 -11.23
N PHE A 235 4.93 7.70 -10.45
CA PHE A 235 4.97 6.24 -10.60
C PHE A 235 3.57 5.63 -10.41
N CYS A 236 2.88 5.96 -9.32
CA CYS A 236 1.50 5.51 -9.08
C CYS A 236 0.55 5.90 -10.22
N ARG A 237 0.69 7.12 -10.74
CA ARG A 237 -0.12 7.61 -11.88
C ARG A 237 0.13 6.79 -13.15
N GLU A 238 1.36 6.31 -13.38
CA GLU A 238 1.66 5.42 -14.51
C GLU A 238 1.00 4.05 -14.34
N GLU A 239 1.01 3.47 -13.13
CA GLU A 239 0.29 2.22 -12.84
C GLU A 239 -1.22 2.39 -13.04
N ILE A 240 -1.81 3.47 -12.50
CA ILE A 240 -3.23 3.78 -12.71
C ILE A 240 -3.57 3.87 -14.20
N ARG A 241 -2.75 4.54 -15.01
CA ARG A 241 -2.96 4.63 -16.46
C ARG A 241 -2.90 3.27 -17.14
N ALA A 242 -1.96 2.41 -16.75
CA ALA A 242 -1.84 1.06 -17.28
C ALA A 242 -3.07 0.23 -16.96
N VAL A 243 -3.50 0.22 -15.70
CA VAL A 243 -4.71 -0.50 -15.26
C VAL A 243 -5.96 0.03 -15.96
N LYS A 244 -6.13 1.35 -16.07
CA LYS A 244 -7.29 1.98 -16.71
C LYS A 244 -7.35 1.75 -18.23
N THR A 245 -6.33 1.14 -18.85
CA THR A 245 -6.35 0.81 -20.28
C THR A 245 -7.44 -0.22 -20.61
N TYR A 246 -7.67 -1.20 -19.75
CA TYR A 246 -8.65 -2.27 -19.95
C TYR A 246 -9.71 -2.36 -18.87
N SER A 247 -9.66 -1.50 -17.86
CA SER A 247 -10.56 -1.53 -16.72
C SER A 247 -11.20 -0.19 -16.44
N ASP A 248 -12.50 -0.23 -16.18
CA ASP A 248 -13.27 0.91 -15.70
C ASP A 248 -13.47 0.93 -14.18
N LEU A 249 -12.98 -0.09 -13.48
CA LEU A 249 -13.12 -0.21 -12.04
C LEU A 249 -12.41 0.94 -11.31
N PRO A 250 -12.90 1.35 -10.13
CA PRO A 250 -12.24 2.36 -9.31
C PRO A 250 -10.85 1.90 -8.85
N VAL A 251 -10.01 2.87 -8.52
CA VAL A 251 -8.64 2.64 -8.05
C VAL A 251 -8.42 3.25 -6.67
N THR A 252 -7.62 2.58 -5.86
CA THR A 252 -7.09 3.06 -4.59
C THR A 252 -5.64 2.63 -4.41
N THR A 253 -4.96 3.21 -3.44
CA THR A 253 -3.74 2.66 -2.81
C THR A 253 -3.82 2.93 -1.32
N ASN A 254 -3.33 1.99 -0.51
CA ASN A 254 -3.36 2.13 0.93
C ASN A 254 -2.31 3.15 1.41
N MET A 255 -2.78 4.16 2.14
CA MET A 255 -1.94 5.18 2.73
C MET A 255 -1.49 4.74 4.12
N MET A 256 -0.20 4.84 4.39
CA MET A 256 0.30 4.71 5.76
C MET A 256 -0.05 5.96 6.56
N MET A 257 -0.15 5.85 7.86
CA MET A 257 -0.51 6.96 8.77
C MET A 257 0.24 8.27 8.44
N TYR A 258 1.16 8.73 9.28
CA TYR A 258 1.99 9.90 9.00
C TYR A 258 3.26 9.51 8.24
N PHE A 259 3.14 9.14 6.96
CA PHE A 259 4.30 8.89 6.12
C PHE A 259 4.67 10.17 5.38
N SER A 260 5.60 10.94 5.91
CA SER A 260 5.97 12.27 5.44
C SER A 260 6.47 12.37 3.98
N PRO A 261 6.99 11.31 3.34
CA PRO A 261 7.31 11.37 1.92
C PRO A 261 6.11 11.52 0.98
N LEU A 262 4.89 11.22 1.44
CA LEU A 262 3.67 11.33 0.63
C LEU A 262 2.90 12.62 0.95
N ASP A 263 2.63 13.43 -0.07
CA ASP A 263 1.71 14.57 0.01
C ASP A 263 0.27 14.06 -0.21
N TYR A 264 -0.39 13.61 0.85
CA TYR A 264 -1.70 12.97 0.78
C TYR A 264 -2.80 13.82 0.15
N ASP A 265 -2.73 15.16 0.26
CA ASP A 265 -3.69 16.02 -0.44
C ASP A 265 -3.55 15.93 -1.96
N LYS A 266 -2.32 15.82 -2.46
CA LYS A 266 -2.08 15.60 -3.89
C LYS A 266 -2.45 14.19 -4.32
N TRP A 267 -2.11 13.17 -3.52
CA TRP A 267 -2.43 11.78 -3.81
C TRP A 267 -3.93 11.53 -3.86
N ALA A 268 -4.69 12.13 -2.96
CA ALA A 268 -6.15 12.04 -2.93
C ALA A 268 -6.83 12.44 -4.24
N LYS A 269 -6.17 13.26 -5.06
CA LYS A 269 -6.69 13.72 -6.36
C LYS A 269 -6.49 12.71 -7.49
N GLU A 270 -5.62 11.74 -7.30
CA GLU A 270 -5.34 10.68 -8.28
C GLU A 270 -6.22 9.44 -8.06
N LEU A 271 -6.77 9.26 -6.87
CA LEU A 271 -7.49 8.07 -6.45
C LEU A 271 -9.01 8.26 -6.55
N ASP A 272 -9.73 7.21 -6.93
CA ASP A 272 -11.19 7.20 -6.93
C ASP A 272 -11.75 7.11 -5.50
N VAL A 273 -11.05 6.40 -4.60
CA VAL A 273 -11.37 6.29 -3.19
C VAL A 273 -10.09 6.33 -2.34
N ILE A 274 -10.17 7.00 -1.18
CA ILE A 274 -9.10 6.98 -0.19
C ILE A 274 -9.16 5.67 0.58
N SER A 275 -8.00 5.04 0.74
CA SER A 275 -7.83 3.94 1.68
C SER A 275 -6.56 4.11 2.51
N TRP A 276 -6.52 3.50 3.69
CA TRP A 276 -5.38 3.61 4.57
C TRP A 276 -5.26 2.43 5.54
N ASP A 277 -4.08 2.30 6.14
CA ASP A 277 -3.71 1.23 7.05
C ASP A 277 -3.67 1.76 8.47
N SER A 278 -4.52 1.19 9.32
CA SER A 278 -4.75 1.65 10.67
C SER A 278 -4.22 0.66 11.70
N TYR A 279 -3.06 0.96 12.26
CA TYR A 279 -2.41 0.16 13.29
C TYR A 279 -2.18 0.93 14.59
N PRO A 280 -3.24 1.43 15.25
CA PRO A 280 -3.07 2.04 16.57
C PRO A 280 -2.58 1.00 17.58
N SER A 281 -1.81 1.43 18.58
CA SER A 281 -1.15 0.55 19.55
C SER A 281 -2.10 -0.05 20.61
N TRP A 282 -3.29 -0.52 20.18
CA TRP A 282 -4.29 -1.17 21.03
C TRP A 282 -3.80 -2.44 21.75
N HIS A 283 -2.69 -2.97 21.28
CA HIS A 283 -2.06 -4.20 21.77
C HIS A 283 -0.92 -3.92 22.77
N THR A 284 -0.72 -2.66 23.17
CA THR A 284 0.26 -2.27 24.18
C THR A 284 -0.39 -2.08 25.54
N LYS A 285 0.39 -1.69 26.54
CA LYS A 285 -0.09 -1.35 27.90
C LYS A 285 -0.40 0.14 28.07
N GLU A 286 -0.36 0.92 26.99
CA GLU A 286 -0.62 2.35 27.03
C GLU A 286 -2.09 2.66 27.34
N ASP A 287 -2.36 3.89 27.78
CA ASP A 287 -3.72 4.38 27.97
C ASP A 287 -4.46 4.39 26.62
N GLU A 288 -5.59 3.71 26.56
CA GLU A 288 -6.38 3.52 25.35
C GLU A 288 -7.08 4.81 24.87
N VAL A 289 -7.32 5.78 25.77
CA VAL A 289 -8.06 7.02 25.41
C VAL A 289 -7.26 7.90 24.44
N PRO A 290 -5.98 8.23 24.68
CA PRO A 290 -5.16 8.92 23.70
C PRO A 290 -5.05 8.18 22.37
N ILE A 291 -4.93 6.84 22.38
CA ILE A 291 -4.88 6.01 21.20
C ILE A 291 -6.18 6.13 20.41
N ALA A 292 -7.34 6.07 21.07
CA ALA A 292 -8.65 6.24 20.44
C ALA A 292 -8.82 7.63 19.83
N VAL A 293 -8.38 8.68 20.51
CA VAL A 293 -8.43 10.06 20.02
C VAL A 293 -7.56 10.22 18.76
N TRP A 294 -6.35 9.66 18.81
CA TRP A 294 -5.44 9.70 17.67
C TRP A 294 -6.00 8.92 16.45
N ALA A 295 -6.51 7.71 16.66
CA ALA A 295 -7.16 6.93 15.62
C ALA A 295 -8.36 7.69 15.01
N ALA A 296 -9.20 8.30 15.86
CA ALA A 296 -10.31 9.13 15.41
C ALA A 296 -9.86 10.33 14.56
N PHE A 297 -8.77 11.00 14.96
CA PHE A 297 -8.19 12.08 14.18
C PHE A 297 -7.76 11.62 12.78
N MET A 298 -7.06 10.48 12.68
CA MET A 298 -6.62 9.92 11.41
C MET A 298 -7.78 9.50 10.52
N HIS A 299 -8.79 8.83 11.04
CA HIS A 299 -10.00 8.47 10.28
C HIS A 299 -10.69 9.72 9.70
N ASN A 300 -10.84 10.77 10.50
CA ASN A 300 -11.41 12.03 10.03
C ASN A 300 -10.54 12.71 8.97
N GLN A 301 -9.23 12.63 9.09
CA GLN A 301 -8.30 13.16 8.07
C GLN A 301 -8.48 12.42 6.74
N MET A 302 -8.54 11.08 6.74
CA MET A 302 -8.76 10.30 5.52
C MET A 302 -10.11 10.66 4.86
N ARG A 303 -11.16 10.75 5.65
CA ARG A 303 -12.47 11.23 5.17
C ARG A 303 -12.40 12.66 4.63
N GLY A 304 -11.60 13.53 5.25
CA GLY A 304 -11.45 14.94 4.91
C GLY A 304 -10.84 15.18 3.54
N PHE A 305 -9.91 14.36 3.07
CA PHE A 305 -9.20 14.54 1.80
C PHE A 305 -10.14 14.60 0.58
N GLN A 306 -11.15 13.75 0.54
CA GLN A 306 -12.15 13.75 -0.55
C GLN A 306 -13.53 14.18 -0.09
N LYS A 307 -13.76 14.41 1.21
CA LYS A 307 -15.07 14.66 1.83
C LYS A 307 -16.08 13.54 1.52
N LYS A 308 -15.61 12.31 1.51
CA LYS A 308 -16.35 11.09 1.19
C LYS A 308 -15.98 9.97 2.15
N PRO A 309 -16.76 8.89 2.23
CA PRO A 309 -16.32 7.69 2.90
C PRO A 309 -14.97 7.19 2.36
N PHE A 310 -14.19 6.57 3.23
CA PHE A 310 -12.89 5.98 2.93
C PHE A 310 -12.91 4.47 3.20
N LEU A 311 -11.82 3.77 2.89
CA LEU A 311 -11.64 2.37 3.24
C LEU A 311 -10.52 2.24 4.29
N MET A 312 -10.77 1.50 5.35
CA MET A 312 -9.71 0.95 6.20
C MET A 312 -9.25 -0.36 5.55
N MET A 313 -8.12 -0.28 4.80
CA MET A 313 -7.61 -1.40 3.98
C MET A 313 -6.86 -2.43 4.82
N GLU A 314 -6.14 -1.98 5.82
CA GLU A 314 -5.43 -2.85 6.74
C GLU A 314 -5.66 -2.43 8.20
N SER A 315 -5.73 -3.42 9.05
CA SER A 315 -5.65 -3.30 10.50
C SER A 315 -5.25 -4.66 11.07
N THR A 316 -4.72 -4.71 12.29
CA THR A 316 -4.48 -6.03 12.89
C THR A 316 -5.71 -6.51 13.65
N PRO A 317 -6.14 -7.78 13.50
CA PRO A 317 -7.20 -8.33 14.33
C PRO A 317 -6.72 -8.63 15.76
N SER A 318 -5.40 -8.69 16.01
CA SER A 318 -4.84 -9.06 17.31
C SER A 318 -3.56 -8.34 17.68
N LEU A 319 -2.45 -8.54 16.98
CA LEU A 319 -1.11 -8.01 17.28
C LEU A 319 -0.36 -7.70 15.98
N VAL A 320 0.71 -6.93 16.06
CA VAL A 320 1.64 -6.64 14.96
C VAL A 320 2.96 -7.40 15.16
N ASN A 321 3.86 -7.42 14.18
CA ASN A 321 5.13 -8.14 14.27
C ASN A 321 6.37 -7.24 14.40
N TRP A 322 6.18 -5.93 14.47
CA TRP A 322 7.28 -4.95 14.54
C TRP A 322 7.49 -4.30 15.90
N ASP A 323 6.57 -4.50 16.85
CA ASP A 323 6.72 -3.99 18.22
C ASP A 323 7.53 -4.96 19.08
N GLU A 324 8.45 -4.43 19.90
CA GLU A 324 9.28 -5.22 20.82
C GLU A 324 8.44 -5.88 21.92
N GLU A 325 7.50 -5.12 22.52
CA GLU A 325 6.50 -5.65 23.44
C GLU A 325 5.15 -5.76 22.72
N ASN A 326 4.75 -6.97 22.40
CA ASN A 326 3.59 -7.22 21.57
C ASN A 326 2.57 -8.09 22.31
N ASN A 327 1.46 -7.49 22.68
CA ASN A 327 0.35 -8.16 23.36
C ASN A 327 -0.83 -8.33 22.39
N VAL A 328 -1.58 -9.40 22.57
CA VAL A 328 -2.85 -9.55 21.85
C VAL A 328 -3.84 -8.50 22.35
N LYS A 329 -4.54 -7.83 21.44
CA LYS A 329 -5.65 -6.94 21.81
C LYS A 329 -6.56 -7.61 22.85
N ARG A 330 -6.92 -6.87 23.92
CA ARG A 330 -7.87 -7.38 24.91
C ARG A 330 -9.24 -7.68 24.27
N PRO A 331 -10.04 -8.58 24.88
CA PRO A 331 -11.38 -8.87 24.38
C PRO A 331 -12.23 -7.62 24.18
N GLY A 332 -12.91 -7.52 23.05
CA GLY A 332 -13.77 -6.37 22.68
C GLY A 332 -13.03 -5.19 22.06
N MET A 333 -11.69 -5.12 22.14
CA MET A 333 -10.94 -3.99 21.58
C MET A 333 -10.95 -3.98 20.06
N ASN A 334 -10.86 -5.14 19.41
CA ASN A 334 -10.96 -5.20 17.95
C ASN A 334 -12.35 -4.76 17.45
N TYR A 335 -13.40 -5.16 18.16
CA TYR A 335 -14.76 -4.72 17.88
C TYR A 335 -14.88 -3.19 18.03
N LEU A 336 -14.43 -2.64 19.16
CA LEU A 336 -14.50 -1.20 19.41
C LEU A 336 -13.77 -0.37 18.35
N SER A 337 -12.52 -0.74 18.04
CA SER A 337 -11.73 -0.03 17.03
C SER A 337 -12.33 -0.13 15.61
N SER A 338 -12.91 -1.27 15.26
CA SER A 338 -13.60 -1.48 13.98
C SER A 338 -14.85 -0.60 13.89
N MET A 339 -15.67 -0.57 14.94
CA MET A 339 -16.87 0.26 14.97
C MET A 339 -16.55 1.75 15.03
N GLN A 340 -15.43 2.15 15.66
CA GLN A 340 -14.93 3.53 15.60
C GLN A 340 -14.63 3.95 14.15
N ALA A 341 -13.94 3.11 13.38
CA ALA A 341 -13.64 3.40 11.97
C ALA A 341 -14.93 3.59 11.15
N ILE A 342 -15.90 2.69 11.29
CA ILE A 342 -17.21 2.77 10.61
C ILE A 342 -17.96 4.05 11.03
N ALA A 343 -18.04 4.35 12.32
CA ALA A 343 -18.71 5.55 12.83
C ALA A 343 -18.10 6.85 12.30
N LEU A 344 -16.79 6.83 11.98
CA LEU A 344 -16.05 7.98 11.43
C LEU A 344 -16.02 7.99 9.88
N GLY A 345 -16.71 7.06 9.23
CA GLY A 345 -16.95 7.08 7.79
C GLY A 345 -16.15 6.10 6.97
N SER A 346 -15.57 5.06 7.57
CA SER A 346 -15.04 3.94 6.82
C SER A 346 -16.17 3.09 6.25
N ASN A 347 -16.06 2.68 4.99
CA ASN A 347 -16.93 1.69 4.36
C ASN A 347 -16.34 0.27 4.40
N SER A 348 -15.27 0.06 5.15
CA SER A 348 -14.62 -1.24 5.28
C SER A 348 -14.00 -1.46 6.65
N VAL A 349 -13.87 -2.73 7.01
CA VAL A 349 -12.98 -3.25 8.05
C VAL A 349 -12.22 -4.42 7.44
N LEU A 350 -11.00 -4.14 6.98
CA LEU A 350 -10.13 -5.14 6.39
C LEU A 350 -8.89 -5.34 7.27
N TYR A 351 -8.41 -6.57 7.30
CA TYR A 351 -7.33 -6.99 8.18
C TYR A 351 -6.08 -7.41 7.40
N PHE A 352 -4.93 -7.07 7.88
CA PHE A 352 -3.71 -7.77 7.61
C PHE A 352 -3.50 -8.78 8.75
N GLN A 353 -3.70 -10.11 8.52
CA GLN A 353 -4.15 -10.71 7.26
C GLN A 353 -5.22 -11.78 7.55
N TRP A 354 -5.78 -12.38 6.50
CA TRP A 354 -6.78 -13.45 6.67
C TRP A 354 -6.19 -14.66 7.38
N ARG A 355 -5.20 -15.34 6.77
CA ARG A 355 -4.52 -16.50 7.34
C ARG A 355 -3.07 -16.18 7.68
N LYS A 356 -2.63 -16.59 8.85
CA LYS A 356 -1.26 -16.40 9.32
C LYS A 356 -0.25 -17.04 8.37
N SER A 357 0.77 -16.28 7.97
CA SER A 357 1.80 -16.74 7.02
C SER A 357 2.54 -17.97 7.51
N ARG A 358 2.86 -18.88 6.60
CA ARG A 358 3.64 -20.13 6.90
C ARG A 358 5.05 -19.83 7.38
N GLY A 359 5.63 -18.73 6.88
CA GLY A 359 7.02 -18.35 7.13
C GLY A 359 7.29 -16.92 6.76
N SER A 360 8.58 -16.58 6.59
CA SER A 360 9.05 -15.26 6.17
C SER A 360 8.74 -14.12 7.16
N SER A 361 8.83 -12.88 6.69
CA SER A 361 8.80 -11.67 7.51
C SER A 361 7.53 -11.50 8.33
N GLU A 362 6.38 -11.92 7.79
CA GLU A 362 5.06 -11.70 8.41
C GLU A 362 4.53 -12.93 9.19
N LYS A 363 5.37 -13.94 9.43
CA LYS A 363 4.97 -15.16 10.12
C LYS A 363 4.32 -14.93 11.48
N PHE A 364 4.79 -13.93 12.21
CA PHE A 364 4.33 -13.62 13.57
C PHE A 364 3.32 -12.49 13.65
N HIS A 365 2.98 -11.87 12.52
CA HIS A 365 1.90 -10.88 12.49
C HIS A 365 0.56 -11.52 12.87
N GLY A 366 -0.34 -10.73 13.45
CA GLY A 366 -1.70 -11.17 13.75
C GLY A 366 -2.47 -11.53 12.47
N ALA A 367 -3.37 -12.49 12.58
CA ALA A 367 -4.25 -12.87 11.48
C ALA A 367 -5.60 -13.30 12.04
N VAL A 368 -6.62 -13.31 11.17
CA VAL A 368 -7.95 -13.79 11.54
C VAL A 368 -7.91 -15.29 11.82
N VAL A 369 -7.26 -16.04 10.92
CA VAL A 369 -7.05 -17.49 11.06
C VAL A 369 -5.61 -17.74 11.53
N GLY A 370 -5.46 -18.28 12.74
CA GLY A 370 -4.15 -18.61 13.31
C GLY A 370 -3.51 -19.86 12.67
N HIS A 371 -2.30 -20.21 13.11
CA HIS A 371 -1.62 -21.42 12.66
C HIS A 371 -2.34 -22.71 13.07
N ASP A 372 -3.16 -22.66 14.12
CA ASP A 372 -4.02 -23.75 14.57
C ASP A 372 -5.29 -23.93 13.71
N ALA A 373 -5.54 -23.00 12.80
CA ALA A 373 -6.73 -22.96 11.94
C ALA A 373 -8.08 -23.11 12.69
N SER A 374 -8.10 -22.75 13.98
CA SER A 374 -9.26 -22.96 14.83
C SER A 374 -10.27 -21.82 14.73
N GLU A 375 -11.48 -22.11 14.27
CA GLU A 375 -12.63 -21.20 14.31
C GLU A 375 -13.10 -20.89 15.75
N LYS A 376 -12.65 -21.68 16.75
CA LYS A 376 -12.95 -21.45 18.17
C LYS A 376 -12.01 -20.44 18.83
N ASN A 377 -10.96 -20.00 18.12
CA ASN A 377 -10.06 -18.98 18.62
C ASN A 377 -10.82 -17.66 18.85
N ARG A 378 -10.52 -16.99 19.96
CA ARG A 378 -11.18 -15.75 20.35
C ARG A 378 -11.09 -14.67 19.26
N VAL A 379 -9.95 -14.54 18.59
CA VAL A 379 -9.75 -13.54 17.53
C VAL A 379 -10.69 -13.82 16.36
N PHE A 380 -10.80 -15.08 15.92
CA PHE A 380 -11.72 -15.47 14.86
C PHE A 380 -13.18 -15.16 15.24
N GLN A 381 -13.58 -15.53 16.46
CA GLN A 381 -14.95 -15.30 16.94
C GLN A 381 -15.30 -13.83 17.01
N GLU A 382 -14.36 -12.98 17.43
CA GLU A 382 -14.57 -11.53 17.49
C GLU A 382 -14.68 -10.93 16.08
N VAL A 383 -13.86 -11.38 15.12
CA VAL A 383 -13.95 -10.96 13.71
C VAL A 383 -15.28 -11.41 13.09
N ALA A 384 -15.72 -12.64 13.36
CA ALA A 384 -17.02 -13.14 12.90
C ALA A 384 -18.19 -12.30 13.46
N TRP A 385 -18.11 -11.90 14.71
CA TRP A 385 -19.09 -11.00 15.32
C TRP A 385 -19.11 -9.63 14.64
N ILE A 386 -17.94 -9.04 14.40
CA ILE A 386 -17.82 -7.77 13.66
C ILE A 386 -18.47 -7.90 12.28
N GLY A 387 -18.13 -8.92 11.51
CA GLY A 387 -18.70 -9.16 10.17
C GLY A 387 -20.21 -9.26 10.18
N LYS A 388 -20.79 -10.01 11.12
CA LYS A 388 -22.24 -10.13 11.30
C LYS A 388 -22.92 -8.79 11.57
N ASP A 389 -22.31 -7.92 12.36
CA ASP A 389 -22.90 -6.62 12.67
C ASP A 389 -22.70 -5.62 11.52
N LEU A 390 -21.59 -5.69 10.79
CA LEU A 390 -21.39 -4.91 9.55
C LEU A 390 -22.42 -5.28 8.46
N GLU A 391 -22.73 -6.56 8.31
CA GLU A 391 -23.78 -7.01 7.39
C GLU A 391 -25.12 -6.36 7.70
N LYS A 392 -25.54 -6.34 8.99
CA LYS A 392 -26.77 -5.67 9.42
C LYS A 392 -26.76 -4.15 9.22
N LEU A 393 -25.61 -3.50 9.46
CA LEU A 393 -25.46 -2.04 9.35
C LEU A 393 -25.38 -1.58 7.90
N SER A 394 -25.03 -2.45 6.95
CA SER A 394 -24.77 -2.11 5.55
C SER A 394 -25.92 -1.35 4.90
N SER A 395 -27.15 -1.79 5.09
CA SER A 395 -28.35 -1.13 4.52
C SER A 395 -28.62 0.25 5.11
N GLN A 396 -28.17 0.52 6.32
CA GLN A 396 -28.36 1.79 7.01
C GLN A 396 -27.29 2.83 6.67
N ILE A 397 -26.07 2.37 6.38
CA ILE A 397 -24.91 3.25 6.17
C ILE A 397 -24.67 3.54 4.70
N LEU A 398 -24.97 2.58 3.81
CA LEU A 398 -24.74 2.72 2.36
C LEU A 398 -25.97 3.23 1.57
N SER A 399 -27.07 3.52 2.26
CA SER A 399 -28.30 4.05 1.67
C SER A 399 -28.18 5.46 1.12
#